data_44f7393f0f6960b35891567892a13d63
#
_entry.id   44f7393f0f6960b35891567892a13d63
#
_cell.length_a   1.000
_cell.length_b   1.000
_cell.length_c   1.000
_cell.angle_alpha   90.00
_cell.angle_beta   90.00
_cell.angle_gamma   90.00
#
_symmetry.space_group_name_H-M   'P 1'
#
loop_
_entity.id
_entity.type
_entity.pdbx_description
1 polymer ?
#
loop_
_entity_poly.entity_id
_entity_poly.type
_entity_poly.pdbx_seq_one_letter_code
_entity_poly.pdbx_strand_id
1 'polypeptide(L)'
;RLVMKGVVKTFPGVKALDHAQLELRPGKVMALMGENGAGKSTLMKCMFGIYKMDEGEIEYEGEKVTIPTPLDALNRGIAMVHQELQPIPARTVAENIWLGRYPTKKYGPVTVVDHAKMYKDTEELLKKLKLEINPRAKLGSLSIAQMQMVEIAKAVSANCKVLILDEPTSSLTANEVESLFRIMRELKALGVALVYISHKMDEIKVIADEVTIMRDGQYIGCLLYTSPSPRD
;
A
#
# COMPACT_ATOMS: atom_id res chain seq x y z
N ARG A 1 -4.18 -13.34 -5.81
CA ARG A 1 -4.99 -12.55 -6.75
C ARG A 1 -6.14 -11.90 -6.00
N LEU A 2 -6.40 -10.61 -6.28
CA LEU A 2 -7.56 -9.87 -5.79
C LEU A 2 -8.29 -9.29 -7.00
N VAL A 3 -9.62 -9.43 -7.03
CA VAL A 3 -10.45 -8.89 -8.11
C VAL A 3 -11.64 -8.16 -7.50
N MET A 4 -11.87 -6.94 -7.94
CA MET A 4 -13.07 -6.15 -7.66
C MET A 4 -13.91 -6.07 -8.93
N LYS A 5 -15.21 -6.36 -8.83
CA LYS A 5 -16.13 -6.39 -9.98
C LYS A 5 -17.40 -5.61 -9.69
N GLY A 6 -17.80 -4.76 -10.63
CA GLY A 6 -19.06 -4.04 -10.60
C GLY A 6 -19.26 -3.15 -9.38
N VAL A 7 -18.17 -2.55 -8.89
CA VAL A 7 -18.20 -1.75 -7.65
C VAL A 7 -18.94 -0.45 -7.86
N VAL A 8 -19.98 -0.24 -7.08
CA VAL A 8 -20.75 1.00 -7.01
C VAL A 8 -20.57 1.63 -5.64
N LYS A 9 -20.34 2.95 -5.64
CA LYS A 9 -20.31 3.76 -4.43
C LYS A 9 -20.90 5.13 -4.67
N THR A 10 -21.94 5.44 -3.93
CA THR A 10 -22.65 6.73 -3.99
C THR A 10 -22.46 7.49 -2.68
N PHE A 11 -22.22 8.76 -2.77
CA PHE A 11 -22.28 9.73 -1.67
C PHE A 11 -23.41 10.73 -1.95
N PRO A 12 -23.86 11.51 -0.95
CA PRO A 12 -24.88 12.53 -1.18
C PRO A 12 -24.51 13.45 -2.36
N GLY A 13 -25.31 13.41 -3.42
CA GLY A 13 -25.12 14.23 -4.61
C GLY A 13 -24.11 13.75 -5.64
N VAL A 14 -23.37 12.63 -5.41
CA VAL A 14 -22.38 12.13 -6.37
C VAL A 14 -22.28 10.61 -6.37
N LYS A 15 -22.28 9.99 -7.56
CA LYS A 15 -21.93 8.60 -7.77
C LYS A 15 -20.41 8.51 -8.02
N ALA A 16 -19.65 8.21 -6.98
CA ALA A 16 -18.19 8.24 -7.02
C ALA A 16 -17.59 7.00 -7.72
N LEU A 17 -18.29 5.86 -7.71
CA LEU A 17 -17.95 4.68 -8.47
C LEU A 17 -19.20 4.15 -9.17
N ASP A 18 -19.07 3.84 -10.44
CA ASP A 18 -20.13 3.31 -11.29
C ASP A 18 -19.65 2.07 -12.03
N HIS A 19 -19.92 0.89 -11.43
CA HIS A 19 -19.51 -0.42 -11.92
C HIS A 19 -17.99 -0.53 -12.16
N ALA A 20 -17.19 0.12 -11.30
CA ALA A 20 -15.74 0.07 -11.37
C ALA A 20 -15.23 -1.35 -11.15
N GLN A 21 -14.08 -1.66 -11.77
CA GLN A 21 -13.44 -2.95 -11.61
C GLN A 21 -11.92 -2.81 -11.54
N LEU A 22 -11.27 -3.77 -10.87
CA LEU A 22 -9.82 -3.82 -10.74
C LEU A 22 -9.38 -5.26 -10.54
N GLU A 23 -8.30 -5.66 -11.19
CA GLU A 23 -7.66 -6.96 -10.95
C GLU A 23 -6.22 -6.76 -10.52
N LEU A 24 -5.82 -7.39 -9.41
CA LEU A 24 -4.46 -7.38 -8.88
C LEU A 24 -3.88 -8.79 -8.92
N ARG A 25 -2.66 -8.91 -9.45
CA ARG A 25 -1.94 -10.18 -9.55
C ARG A 25 -0.70 -10.18 -8.66
N PRO A 26 -0.41 -11.31 -7.97
CA PRO A 26 0.81 -11.45 -7.17
C PRO A 26 2.05 -11.12 -8.00
N GLY A 27 2.99 -10.37 -7.41
CA GLY A 27 4.25 -10.01 -8.06
C GLY A 27 4.11 -9.07 -9.26
N LYS A 28 3.03 -8.29 -9.32
CA LYS A 28 2.79 -7.28 -10.35
C LYS A 28 2.53 -5.91 -9.74
N VAL A 29 2.91 -4.88 -10.47
CA VAL A 29 2.58 -3.48 -10.17
C VAL A 29 1.46 -3.05 -11.10
N MET A 30 0.28 -2.82 -10.52
CA MET A 30 -0.87 -2.25 -11.19
C MET A 30 -0.85 -0.73 -10.97
N ALA A 31 -0.61 0.04 -12.01
CA ALA A 31 -0.80 1.49 -11.95
C ALA A 31 -2.28 1.83 -12.14
N LEU A 32 -2.83 2.62 -11.23
CA LEU A 32 -4.19 3.11 -11.30
C LEU A 32 -4.19 4.58 -11.70
N MET A 33 -4.63 4.85 -12.91
CA MET A 33 -4.62 6.16 -13.54
C MET A 33 -6.02 6.76 -13.69
N GLY A 34 -6.08 8.07 -13.77
CA GLY A 34 -7.29 8.86 -14.01
C GLY A 34 -7.14 10.27 -13.46
N GLU A 35 -8.00 11.16 -13.89
CA GLU A 35 -8.05 12.54 -13.41
C GLU A 35 -8.42 12.61 -11.92
N ASN A 36 -8.23 13.77 -11.31
CA ASN A 36 -8.73 14.02 -9.96
C ASN A 36 -10.25 13.89 -9.97
N GLY A 37 -10.81 13.18 -9.00
CA GLY A 37 -12.24 12.86 -8.98
C GLY A 37 -12.64 11.60 -9.77
N ALA A 38 -11.74 10.96 -10.52
CA ALA A 38 -12.05 9.73 -11.28
C ALA A 38 -12.46 8.52 -10.44
N GLY A 39 -12.44 8.59 -9.10
CA GLY A 39 -12.86 7.52 -8.21
C GLY A 39 -11.72 6.62 -7.69
N LYS A 40 -10.46 6.86 -8.07
CA LYS A 40 -9.31 6.01 -7.70
C LYS A 40 -9.19 5.76 -6.20
N SER A 41 -9.06 6.82 -5.42
CA SER A 41 -8.93 6.72 -3.95
C SER A 41 -10.21 6.17 -3.31
N THR A 42 -11.39 6.41 -3.90
CA THR A 42 -12.65 5.80 -3.43
C THR A 42 -12.64 4.30 -3.63
N LEU A 43 -12.18 3.81 -4.78
CA LEU A 43 -12.06 2.39 -5.07
C LEU A 43 -11.08 1.71 -4.09
N MET A 44 -9.94 2.34 -3.81
CA MET A 44 -8.97 1.84 -2.82
C MET A 44 -9.54 1.84 -1.40
N LYS A 45 -10.28 2.87 -1.01
CA LYS A 45 -10.95 2.94 0.29
C LYS A 45 -12.05 1.87 0.43
N CYS A 46 -12.73 1.50 -0.66
CA CYS A 46 -13.64 0.35 -0.67
C CYS A 46 -12.87 -0.96 -0.50
N MET A 47 -11.75 -1.16 -1.22
CA MET A 47 -10.89 -2.34 -1.08
C MET A 47 -10.35 -2.49 0.34
N PHE A 48 -9.98 -1.38 0.97
CA PHE A 48 -9.40 -1.36 2.32
C PHE A 48 -10.46 -1.37 3.44
N GLY A 49 -11.77 -1.40 3.11
CA GLY A 49 -12.84 -1.45 4.10
C GLY A 49 -13.11 -0.14 4.84
N ILE A 50 -12.61 1.00 4.34
CA ILE A 50 -12.94 2.34 4.86
C ILE A 50 -14.34 2.73 4.42
N TYR A 51 -14.70 2.43 3.16
CA TYR A 51 -16.03 2.64 2.63
C TYR A 51 -16.69 1.31 2.30
N LYS A 52 -17.93 1.13 2.75
CA LYS A 52 -18.75 0.01 2.30
C LYS A 52 -19.20 0.27 0.87
N MET A 53 -19.03 -0.72 0.00
CA MET A 53 -19.58 -0.70 -1.35
C MET A 53 -21.12 -0.78 -1.28
N ASP A 54 -21.80 -0.09 -2.19
CA ASP A 54 -23.25 -0.16 -2.30
C ASP A 54 -23.63 -1.39 -3.15
N GLU A 55 -22.84 -1.67 -4.21
CA GLU A 55 -22.95 -2.85 -5.06
C GLU A 55 -21.55 -3.36 -5.45
N GLY A 56 -21.50 -4.57 -6.01
CA GLY A 56 -20.27 -5.21 -6.46
C GLY A 56 -19.75 -6.28 -5.52
N GLU A 57 -18.63 -6.85 -5.88
CA GLU A 57 -18.00 -7.94 -5.13
C GLU A 57 -16.48 -7.85 -5.12
N ILE A 58 -15.89 -8.42 -4.08
CA ILE A 58 -14.44 -8.64 -3.98
C ILE A 58 -14.20 -10.14 -3.96
N GLU A 59 -13.34 -10.61 -4.85
CA GLU A 59 -12.79 -11.96 -4.87
C GLU A 59 -11.33 -11.89 -4.42
N TYR A 60 -10.97 -12.64 -3.41
CA TYR A 60 -9.62 -12.69 -2.88
C TYR A 60 -9.16 -14.14 -2.76
N GLU A 61 -8.03 -14.47 -3.42
CA GLU A 61 -7.49 -15.83 -3.49
C GLU A 61 -8.50 -16.89 -4.02
N GLY A 62 -9.40 -16.46 -4.91
CA GLY A 62 -10.42 -17.32 -5.53
C GLY A 62 -11.73 -17.42 -4.75
N GLU A 63 -11.82 -16.78 -3.60
CA GLU A 63 -13.02 -16.78 -2.77
C GLU A 63 -13.69 -15.39 -2.74
N LYS A 64 -15.01 -15.36 -2.76
CA LYS A 64 -15.77 -14.12 -2.54
C LYS A 64 -15.67 -13.72 -1.08
N VAL A 65 -15.19 -12.50 -0.83
CA VAL A 65 -14.95 -11.99 0.51
C VAL A 65 -15.65 -10.66 0.75
N THR A 66 -15.95 -10.40 2.03
CA THR A 66 -16.37 -9.08 2.50
C THR A 66 -15.26 -8.50 3.37
N ILE A 67 -14.95 -7.22 3.16
CA ILE A 67 -13.94 -6.47 3.92
C ILE A 67 -14.66 -5.28 4.58
N PRO A 68 -15.28 -5.46 5.74
CA PRO A 68 -16.12 -4.44 6.37
C PRO A 68 -15.31 -3.36 7.07
N THR A 69 -14.06 -3.64 7.45
CA THR A 69 -13.19 -2.72 8.20
C THR A 69 -11.75 -2.76 7.72
N PRO A 70 -10.96 -1.69 7.97
CA PRO A 70 -9.52 -1.70 7.70
C PRO A 70 -8.76 -2.82 8.44
N LEU A 71 -9.23 -3.22 9.62
CA LEU A 71 -8.63 -4.33 10.37
C LEU A 71 -8.81 -5.66 9.63
N ASP A 72 -9.98 -5.88 9.01
CA ASP A 72 -10.22 -7.08 8.19
C ASP A 72 -9.31 -7.09 6.94
N ALA A 73 -9.08 -5.93 6.31
CA ALA A 73 -8.13 -5.78 5.22
C ALA A 73 -6.71 -6.15 5.67
N LEU A 74 -6.24 -5.58 6.78
CA LEU A 74 -4.91 -5.86 7.33
C LEU A 74 -4.74 -7.33 7.71
N ASN A 75 -5.75 -7.96 8.31
CA ASN A 75 -5.73 -9.39 8.66
C ASN A 75 -5.66 -10.30 7.43
N ARG A 76 -6.11 -9.83 6.27
CA ARG A 76 -5.97 -10.53 4.97
C ARG A 76 -4.66 -10.22 4.26
N GLY A 77 -3.83 -9.36 4.85
CA GLY A 77 -2.57 -8.92 4.24
C GLY A 77 -2.75 -7.83 3.18
N ILE A 78 -3.84 -7.07 3.23
CA ILE A 78 -4.02 -5.88 2.40
C ILE A 78 -3.61 -4.67 3.23
N ALA A 79 -2.60 -3.93 2.79
CA ALA A 79 -2.10 -2.74 3.47
C ALA A 79 -2.20 -1.52 2.55
N MET A 80 -2.31 -0.34 3.15
CA MET A 80 -2.39 0.93 2.42
C MET A 80 -1.48 1.96 3.05
N VAL A 81 -0.65 2.58 2.23
CA VAL A 81 0.11 3.79 2.57
C VAL A 81 -0.64 4.98 1.98
N HIS A 82 -1.17 5.79 2.85
CA HIS A 82 -1.96 6.97 2.46
C HIS A 82 -1.07 8.12 2.00
N GLN A 83 -1.60 9.00 1.17
CA GLN A 83 -0.95 10.24 0.76
C GLN A 83 -0.59 11.12 1.97
N GLU A 84 -1.49 11.23 2.95
CA GLU A 84 -1.20 11.88 4.22
C GLU A 84 -0.75 10.84 5.24
N LEU A 85 0.52 10.89 5.59
CA LEU A 85 1.09 10.01 6.62
C LEU A 85 0.51 10.37 8.00
N GLN A 86 0.15 9.36 8.77
CA GLN A 86 -0.35 9.52 10.14
C GLN A 86 0.60 8.84 11.15
N PRO A 87 1.87 9.22 11.18
CA PRO A 87 2.82 8.65 12.12
C PRO A 87 2.58 9.18 13.53
N ILE A 88 3.15 8.48 14.53
CA ILE A 88 3.23 8.99 15.89
C ILE A 88 4.64 9.59 16.07
N PRO A 89 4.83 10.92 15.91
CA PRO A 89 6.16 11.52 15.83
C PRO A 89 6.99 11.36 17.10
N ALA A 90 6.32 11.32 18.27
CA ALA A 90 6.95 11.18 19.57
C ALA A 90 7.47 9.76 19.87
N ARG A 91 7.05 8.76 19.09
CA ARG A 91 7.47 7.37 19.21
C ARG A 91 8.64 7.07 18.31
N THR A 92 9.39 6.00 18.64
CA THR A 92 10.50 5.53 17.81
C THR A 92 10.02 4.90 16.50
N VAL A 93 10.93 4.76 15.55
CA VAL A 93 10.69 4.04 14.28
C VAL A 93 10.18 2.63 14.58
N ALA A 94 10.85 1.89 15.48
CA ALA A 94 10.42 0.55 15.84
C ALA A 94 9.01 0.53 16.45
N GLU A 95 8.69 1.45 17.36
CA GLU A 95 7.36 1.54 17.95
C GLU A 95 6.26 1.84 16.91
N ASN A 96 6.56 2.65 15.89
CA ASN A 96 5.62 2.92 14.79
C ASN A 96 5.41 1.69 13.89
N ILE A 97 6.48 0.97 13.55
CA ILE A 97 6.39 -0.25 12.71
C ILE A 97 5.54 -1.33 13.40
N TRP A 98 5.73 -1.52 14.70
CA TRP A 98 5.04 -2.56 15.47
C TRP A 98 3.77 -2.08 16.17
N LEU A 99 3.28 -0.88 15.86
CA LEU A 99 2.07 -0.31 16.46
C LEU A 99 0.88 -1.29 16.37
N GLY A 100 0.29 -1.60 17.52
CA GLY A 100 -0.82 -2.56 17.64
C GLY A 100 -0.40 -4.04 17.57
N ARG A 101 0.89 -4.36 17.30
CA ARG A 101 1.41 -5.72 17.15
C ARG A 101 2.76 -5.90 17.86
N TYR A 102 2.96 -5.23 18.99
CA TYR A 102 4.22 -5.28 19.73
C TYR A 102 4.60 -6.72 20.10
N PRO A 103 5.86 -7.13 19.85
CA PRO A 103 6.38 -8.39 20.41
C PRO A 103 6.23 -8.38 21.93
N THR A 104 5.77 -9.48 22.49
CA THR A 104 5.54 -9.61 23.93
C THR A 104 6.29 -10.80 24.49
N LYS A 105 6.65 -10.70 25.78
CA LYS A 105 7.19 -11.80 26.57
C LYS A 105 6.43 -11.95 27.87
N LYS A 106 6.36 -13.19 28.37
CA LYS A 106 5.67 -13.52 29.61
C LYS A 106 6.66 -13.55 30.78
N TYR A 107 6.29 -12.91 31.89
CA TYR A 107 6.93 -13.05 33.20
C TYR A 107 5.87 -13.57 34.17
N GLY A 108 5.81 -14.88 34.34
CA GLY A 108 4.73 -15.50 35.10
C GLY A 108 3.35 -15.18 34.50
N PRO A 109 2.41 -14.60 35.28
CA PRO A 109 1.08 -14.22 34.78
C PRO A 109 1.04 -12.91 34.01
N VAL A 110 2.14 -12.13 34.00
CA VAL A 110 2.20 -10.79 33.37
C VAL A 110 2.79 -10.87 32.00
N THR A 111 2.12 -10.25 31.03
CA THR A 111 2.62 -10.08 29.66
C THR A 111 3.13 -8.65 29.47
N VAL A 112 4.37 -8.49 29.05
CA VAL A 112 5.00 -7.19 28.81
C VAL A 112 5.58 -7.10 27.40
N VAL A 113 5.74 -5.89 26.90
CA VAL A 113 6.37 -5.65 25.58
C VAL A 113 7.84 -6.07 25.63
N ASP A 114 8.27 -6.85 24.65
CA ASP A 114 9.68 -7.22 24.46
C ASP A 114 10.38 -6.20 23.58
N HIS A 115 10.87 -5.13 24.19
CA HIS A 115 11.57 -4.07 23.48
C HIS A 115 12.85 -4.56 22.78
N ALA A 116 13.58 -5.52 23.37
CA ALA A 116 14.80 -6.03 22.77
C ALA A 116 14.51 -6.76 21.46
N LYS A 117 13.49 -7.63 21.49
CA LYS A 117 13.01 -8.31 20.27
C LYS A 117 12.47 -7.32 19.25
N MET A 118 11.67 -6.34 19.66
CA MET A 118 11.12 -5.32 18.78
C MET A 118 12.20 -4.58 18.00
N TYR A 119 13.25 -4.11 18.68
CA TYR A 119 14.36 -3.41 18.01
C TYR A 119 15.15 -4.33 17.10
N LYS A 120 15.43 -5.57 17.52
CA LYS A 120 16.13 -6.54 16.70
C LYS A 120 15.36 -6.87 15.42
N ASP A 121 14.07 -7.19 15.54
CA ASP A 121 13.20 -7.51 14.40
C ASP A 121 13.11 -6.30 13.45
N THR A 122 13.12 -5.08 13.98
CA THR A 122 13.14 -3.86 13.18
C THR A 122 14.44 -3.67 12.42
N GLU A 123 15.60 -3.89 13.06
CA GLU A 123 16.90 -3.81 12.41
C GLU A 123 17.01 -4.80 11.25
N GLU A 124 16.56 -6.05 11.45
CA GLU A 124 16.55 -7.08 10.42
C GLU A 124 15.63 -6.70 9.25
N LEU A 125 14.44 -6.16 9.54
CA LEU A 125 13.50 -5.69 8.54
C LEU A 125 14.07 -4.53 7.70
N LEU A 126 14.59 -3.50 8.35
CA LEU A 126 15.18 -2.34 7.67
C LEU A 126 16.39 -2.73 6.82
N LYS A 127 17.23 -3.65 7.32
CA LYS A 127 18.35 -4.21 6.57
C LYS A 127 17.88 -4.98 5.33
N LYS A 128 16.82 -5.80 5.46
CA LYS A 128 16.21 -6.53 4.33
C LYS A 128 15.71 -5.57 3.26
N LEU A 129 15.14 -4.44 3.65
CA LEU A 129 14.66 -3.39 2.74
C LEU A 129 15.77 -2.42 2.30
N LYS A 130 17.01 -2.63 2.77
CA LYS A 130 18.18 -1.76 2.52
C LYS A 130 17.90 -0.29 2.88
N LEU A 131 17.24 -0.10 4.02
CA LEU A 131 16.93 1.20 4.58
C LEU A 131 17.91 1.55 5.70
N GLU A 132 18.63 2.63 5.53
CA GLU A 132 19.56 3.18 6.54
C GLU A 132 18.83 4.11 7.50
N ILE A 133 17.95 3.53 8.34
CA ILE A 133 17.15 4.26 9.33
C ILE A 133 17.44 3.66 10.70
N ASN A 134 17.73 4.50 11.68
CA ASN A 134 17.95 4.07 13.07
C ASN A 134 16.60 3.68 13.71
N PRO A 135 16.38 2.40 14.11
CA PRO A 135 15.14 1.96 14.75
C PRO A 135 14.77 2.71 16.04
N ARG A 136 15.77 3.28 16.72
CA ARG A 136 15.62 4.01 17.98
C ARG A 136 15.37 5.50 17.80
N ALA A 137 15.57 6.04 16.58
CA ALA A 137 15.27 7.43 16.28
C ALA A 137 13.78 7.72 16.49
N LYS A 138 13.44 8.91 16.98
CA LYS A 138 12.07 9.39 17.00
C LYS A 138 11.59 9.62 15.58
N LEU A 139 10.40 9.16 15.25
CA LEU A 139 9.88 9.26 13.88
C LEU A 139 9.77 10.72 13.42
N GLY A 140 9.42 11.65 14.32
CA GLY A 140 9.36 13.07 14.00
C GLY A 140 10.69 13.74 13.67
N SER A 141 11.85 13.06 13.84
CA SER A 141 13.16 13.57 13.42
C SER A 141 13.56 13.16 12.00
N LEU A 142 12.73 12.33 11.35
CA LEU A 142 13.01 11.83 10.00
C LEU A 142 12.47 12.79 8.93
N SER A 143 13.02 12.71 7.71
CA SER A 143 12.43 13.34 6.53
C SER A 143 11.09 12.69 6.17
N ILE A 144 10.27 13.39 5.41
CA ILE A 144 8.98 12.86 4.91
C ILE A 144 9.20 11.55 4.15
N ALA A 145 10.22 11.49 3.30
CA ALA A 145 10.60 10.29 2.57
C ALA A 145 10.95 9.12 3.50
N GLN A 146 11.76 9.37 4.53
CA GLN A 146 12.10 8.33 5.51
C GLN A 146 10.87 7.86 6.29
N MET A 147 9.96 8.77 6.67
CA MET A 147 8.70 8.39 7.31
C MET A 147 7.85 7.50 6.39
N GLN A 148 7.81 7.80 5.10
CA GLN A 148 7.10 6.99 4.11
C GLN A 148 7.72 5.59 3.97
N MET A 149 9.06 5.49 3.97
CA MET A 149 9.74 4.20 3.97
C MET A 149 9.43 3.40 5.24
N VAL A 150 9.26 4.04 6.39
CA VAL A 150 8.83 3.41 7.64
C VAL A 150 7.40 2.87 7.54
N GLU A 151 6.47 3.60 6.92
CA GLU A 151 5.10 3.10 6.69
C GLU A 151 5.08 1.88 5.75
N ILE A 152 5.92 1.87 4.71
CA ILE A 152 6.10 0.69 3.85
C ILE A 152 6.69 -0.47 4.65
N ALA A 153 7.72 -0.23 5.47
CA ALA A 153 8.31 -1.25 6.33
C ALA A 153 7.28 -1.83 7.33
N LYS A 154 6.39 -0.99 7.86
CA LYS A 154 5.26 -1.42 8.70
C LYS A 154 4.32 -2.37 7.96
N ALA A 155 3.96 -2.06 6.71
CA ALA A 155 3.14 -2.95 5.88
C ALA A 155 3.85 -4.30 5.63
N VAL A 156 5.13 -4.27 5.30
CA VAL A 156 5.96 -5.48 5.10
C VAL A 156 6.07 -6.31 6.38
N SER A 157 6.23 -5.68 7.54
CA SER A 157 6.27 -6.38 8.84
C SER A 157 4.97 -7.12 9.17
N ALA A 158 3.87 -6.73 8.54
CA ALA A 158 2.57 -7.38 8.64
C ALA A 158 2.37 -8.50 7.60
N ASN A 159 3.43 -8.90 6.86
CA ASN A 159 3.35 -9.87 5.77
C ASN A 159 2.29 -9.52 4.73
N CYS A 160 2.25 -8.25 4.30
CA CYS A 160 1.28 -7.81 3.31
C CYS A 160 1.43 -8.59 2.00
N LYS A 161 0.30 -8.98 1.41
CA LYS A 161 0.18 -9.62 0.11
C LYS A 161 -0.25 -8.62 -0.97
N VAL A 162 -0.92 -7.56 -0.55
CA VAL A 162 -1.34 -6.43 -1.39
C VAL A 162 -0.93 -5.14 -0.69
N LEU A 163 -0.21 -4.27 -1.39
CA LEU A 163 0.19 -2.95 -0.88
C LEU A 163 -0.30 -1.86 -1.81
N ILE A 164 -1.14 -0.98 -1.27
CA ILE A 164 -1.66 0.19 -1.97
C ILE A 164 -0.77 1.40 -1.62
N LEU A 165 -0.28 2.09 -2.64
CA LEU A 165 0.52 3.31 -2.55
C LEU A 165 -0.24 4.44 -3.24
N ASP A 166 -0.81 5.36 -2.45
CA ASP A 166 -1.63 6.47 -2.95
C ASP A 166 -0.77 7.74 -3.07
N GLU A 167 -0.41 8.10 -4.31
CA GLU A 167 0.46 9.22 -4.69
C GLU A 167 1.76 9.33 -3.86
N PRO A 168 2.54 8.25 -3.74
CA PRO A 168 3.64 8.19 -2.78
C PRO A 168 4.83 9.09 -3.12
N THR A 169 4.88 9.66 -4.31
CA THR A 169 6.00 10.50 -4.78
C THR A 169 5.72 12.00 -4.77
N SER A 170 4.56 12.42 -4.25
CA SER A 170 4.14 13.83 -4.30
C SER A 170 5.09 14.79 -3.58
N SER A 171 5.80 14.31 -2.56
CA SER A 171 6.72 15.10 -1.73
C SER A 171 8.16 14.58 -1.76
N LEU A 172 8.51 13.71 -2.72
CA LEU A 172 9.83 13.08 -2.80
C LEU A 172 10.72 13.75 -3.85
N THR A 173 12.01 13.81 -3.54
CA THR A 173 13.06 14.13 -4.52
C THR A 173 13.31 12.97 -5.48
N ALA A 174 13.99 13.21 -6.61
CA ALA A 174 14.27 12.16 -7.61
C ALA A 174 15.03 10.96 -7.01
N ASN A 175 16.00 11.19 -6.13
CA ASN A 175 16.75 10.11 -5.47
C ASN A 175 15.89 9.29 -4.52
N GLU A 176 14.94 9.94 -3.84
CA GLU A 176 13.99 9.28 -2.93
C GLU A 176 12.97 8.45 -3.72
N VAL A 177 12.53 8.94 -4.88
CA VAL A 177 11.67 8.18 -5.81
C VAL A 177 12.38 6.91 -6.29
N GLU A 178 13.64 6.98 -6.67
CA GLU A 178 14.40 5.79 -7.09
C GLU A 178 14.56 4.79 -5.92
N SER A 179 14.73 5.27 -4.70
CA SER A 179 14.78 4.43 -3.50
C SER A 179 13.44 3.73 -3.26
N LEU A 180 12.32 4.43 -3.44
CA LEU A 180 10.97 3.86 -3.38
C LEU A 180 10.78 2.78 -4.46
N PHE A 181 11.15 3.05 -5.71
CA PHE A 181 11.02 2.09 -6.80
C PHE A 181 11.87 0.85 -6.60
N ARG A 182 13.04 0.97 -6.01
CA ARG A 182 13.87 -0.17 -5.62
C ARG A 182 13.13 -1.07 -4.63
N ILE A 183 12.53 -0.49 -3.59
CA ILE A 183 11.74 -1.25 -2.60
C ILE A 183 10.52 -1.89 -3.27
N MET A 184 9.82 -1.19 -4.15
CA MET A 184 8.69 -1.76 -4.89
C MET A 184 9.11 -2.95 -5.75
N ARG A 185 10.26 -2.89 -6.43
CA ARG A 185 10.82 -4.02 -7.20
C ARG A 185 11.15 -5.22 -6.29
N GLU A 186 11.70 -4.98 -5.11
CA GLU A 186 11.97 -6.03 -4.12
C GLU A 186 10.66 -6.68 -3.61
N LEU A 187 9.64 -5.89 -3.27
CA LEU A 187 8.34 -6.40 -2.85
C LEU A 187 7.64 -7.18 -3.97
N LYS A 188 7.70 -6.69 -5.19
CA LYS A 188 7.23 -7.40 -6.39
C LYS A 188 7.91 -8.76 -6.53
N ALA A 189 9.24 -8.84 -6.37
CA ALA A 189 9.99 -10.09 -6.42
C ALA A 189 9.61 -11.07 -5.30
N LEU A 190 9.13 -10.58 -4.16
CA LEU A 190 8.58 -11.37 -3.06
C LEU A 190 7.13 -11.81 -3.28
N GLY A 191 6.54 -11.49 -4.44
CA GLY A 191 5.18 -11.87 -4.78
C GLY A 191 4.09 -10.92 -4.27
N VAL A 192 4.44 -9.77 -3.70
CA VAL A 192 3.46 -8.75 -3.27
C VAL A 192 2.81 -8.12 -4.50
N ALA A 193 1.48 -8.05 -4.52
CA ALA A 193 0.74 -7.28 -5.51
C ALA A 193 0.77 -5.79 -5.10
N LEU A 194 1.19 -4.92 -6.00
CA LEU A 194 1.32 -3.50 -5.73
C LEU A 194 0.27 -2.71 -6.52
N VAL A 195 -0.42 -1.80 -5.85
CA VAL A 195 -1.23 -0.76 -6.51
C VAL A 195 -0.49 0.56 -6.38
N TYR A 196 -0.20 1.18 -7.50
CA TYR A 196 0.50 2.44 -7.57
C TYR A 196 -0.39 3.51 -8.18
N ILE A 197 -0.87 4.43 -7.35
CA ILE A 197 -1.67 5.55 -7.83
C ILE A 197 -0.75 6.73 -8.08
N SER A 198 -0.71 7.20 -9.32
CA SER A 198 0.05 8.38 -9.70
C SER A 198 -0.55 9.00 -10.97
N HIS A 199 -0.37 10.29 -11.13
CA HIS A 199 -0.67 11.01 -12.38
C HIS A 199 0.60 11.29 -13.21
N LYS A 200 1.79 10.88 -12.72
CA LYS A 200 3.08 11.10 -13.37
C LYS A 200 3.39 9.94 -14.32
N MET A 201 3.18 10.16 -15.62
CA MET A 201 3.38 9.15 -16.66
C MET A 201 4.80 8.57 -16.69
N ASP A 202 5.82 9.38 -16.42
CA ASP A 202 7.20 8.93 -16.45
C ASP A 202 7.50 7.93 -15.33
N GLU A 203 6.90 8.09 -14.16
CA GLU A 203 6.99 7.14 -13.06
C GLU A 203 6.30 5.81 -13.41
N ILE A 204 5.10 5.89 -13.99
CA ILE A 204 4.32 4.71 -14.38
C ILE A 204 5.06 3.87 -15.41
N LYS A 205 5.69 4.51 -16.43
CA LYS A 205 6.50 3.84 -17.44
C LYS A 205 7.66 3.03 -16.85
N VAL A 206 8.19 3.46 -15.71
CA VAL A 206 9.35 2.83 -15.07
C VAL A 206 8.96 1.65 -14.19
N ILE A 207 7.79 1.72 -13.53
CA ILE A 207 7.46 0.78 -12.45
C ILE A 207 6.29 -0.15 -12.75
N ALA A 208 5.33 0.26 -13.60
CA ALA A 208 4.10 -0.49 -13.83
C ALA A 208 4.28 -1.68 -14.77
N ASP A 209 3.64 -2.79 -14.45
CA ASP A 209 3.44 -3.93 -15.34
C ASP A 209 2.11 -3.82 -16.09
N GLU A 210 1.11 -3.28 -15.40
CA GLU A 210 -0.26 -3.15 -15.89
C GLU A 210 -0.78 -1.76 -15.52
N VAL A 211 -1.62 -1.19 -16.37
CA VAL A 211 -2.22 0.13 -16.14
C VAL A 211 -3.72 0.03 -16.28
N THR A 212 -4.44 0.33 -15.21
CA THR A 212 -5.90 0.50 -15.23
C THR A 212 -6.24 1.98 -15.29
N ILE A 213 -7.10 2.34 -16.22
CA ILE A 213 -7.57 3.72 -16.42
C ILE A 213 -8.99 3.84 -15.89
N MET A 214 -9.19 4.83 -15.02
CA MET A 214 -10.51 5.22 -14.51
C MET A 214 -10.89 6.62 -14.98
N ARG A 215 -12.16 6.81 -15.26
CA ARG A 215 -12.74 8.11 -15.59
C ARG A 215 -14.19 8.15 -15.08
N ASP A 216 -14.57 9.24 -14.41
CA ASP A 216 -15.94 9.48 -13.93
C ASP A 216 -16.52 8.30 -13.12
N GLY A 217 -15.68 7.69 -12.26
CA GLY A 217 -16.07 6.55 -11.44
C GLY A 217 -16.12 5.21 -12.18
N GLN A 218 -15.82 5.17 -13.46
CA GLN A 218 -15.90 3.99 -14.30
C GLN A 218 -14.52 3.44 -14.66
N TYR A 219 -14.46 2.13 -14.89
CA TYR A 219 -13.32 1.47 -15.50
C TYR A 219 -13.38 1.68 -17.03
N ILE A 220 -12.33 2.23 -17.61
CA ILE A 220 -12.23 2.47 -19.05
C ILE A 220 -11.48 1.34 -19.76
N GLY A 221 -10.41 0.84 -19.14
CA GLY A 221 -9.60 -0.23 -19.71
C GLY A 221 -8.40 -0.56 -18.86
N CYS A 222 -7.81 -1.74 -19.16
CA CYS A 222 -6.53 -2.14 -18.60
C CYS A 222 -5.57 -2.45 -19.75
N LEU A 223 -4.38 -1.86 -19.69
CA LEU A 223 -3.31 -2.06 -20.65
C LEU A 223 -2.18 -2.84 -19.99
N LEU A 224 -1.68 -3.86 -20.66
CA LEU A 224 -0.42 -4.49 -20.30
C LEU A 224 0.70 -3.56 -20.74
N TYR A 225 1.50 -3.08 -19.81
CA TYR A 225 2.65 -2.27 -20.12
C TYR A 225 3.86 -3.21 -20.36
N THR A 226 4.12 -3.53 -21.62
CA THR A 226 5.39 -4.14 -22.01
C THR A 226 6.39 -3.01 -22.19
N SER A 227 7.43 -2.95 -21.34
CA SER A 227 8.54 -2.01 -21.54
C SER A 227 8.99 -2.10 -23.00
N PRO A 228 9.16 -0.97 -23.71
CA PRO A 228 9.78 -1.02 -25.02
C PRO A 228 11.12 -1.72 -24.89
N SER A 229 11.35 -2.72 -25.74
CA SER A 229 12.65 -3.40 -25.82
C SER A 229 13.73 -2.35 -26.06
N PRO A 230 14.93 -2.45 -25.44
CA PRO A 230 16.01 -1.51 -25.69
C PRO A 230 16.62 -1.63 -27.10
N ARG A 231 15.85 -1.96 -28.11
CA ARG A 231 16.23 -2.09 -29.51
C ARG A 231 15.13 -1.47 -30.37
N ASP A 232 15.16 -0.17 -30.46
CA ASP A 232 14.74 0.59 -31.64
C ASP A 232 15.27 2.03 -31.50
#